data_f91bb2b7cabc076bdbb9c4f5d9267ce4
#
_entry.id   f91bb2b7cabc076bdbb9c4f5d9267ce4
#
_cell.length_a   1.000
_cell.length_b   1.000
_cell.length_c   1.000
_cell.angle_alpha   90.00
_cell.angle_beta   90.00
_cell.angle_gamma   90.00
#
_symmetry.space_group_name_H-M   'P 1'
#
loop_
_entity.id
_entity.type
_entity.pdbx_description
1 polymer ?
#
loop_
_entity_poly.entity_id
_entity_poly.type
_entity_poly.pdbx_seq_one_letter_code
_entity_poly.pdbx_strand_id
1 'polypeptide(L)'
;MKTGYIHRKSMNPCGLRFDSSYHLSDGVAVKRVIASSPYPLMPIEKAADRIFIGGRARRVYVKDREHGIPFLSSSDILQADLEAVKLASKKYTPNVEDMKLQKGWTLITRSGTIGNCAFANAKHAQKLASEDVIRLVPNNILREGYIYAYLASKQGYSLLTQGTFGAVIQHIEPAYVASLPIPVAPESFQQEVDDLIQESARLREEAADALQQAIQQVEDIIPYPSKKNVGCVSSRTILSSHNRRFEANYYISEGHDIEKYIYKNFKWKPLGQVCEDISRPDIFKRFYVQNGIVFLGGADIFLASPDSKKQLSKTKTTNISSLAIKENTILIPRSGTIGNVAWAHAGHAQKLASEDVIRLQPNDILRGGYIYAFLSSSIGKALIQKHIFGSVIQHIEPPHLKLIPIPVIEDSIIDNIHKLVIEYSKKVGKAIENERQAISMIEQEIESWTK
;
A
#
# COMPACT_ATOMS: atom_id res chain seq x y z
N MET A 1 -29.58 -11.01 8.36
CA MET A 1 -30.25 -10.10 7.43
C MET A 1 -30.63 -8.85 8.21
N LYS A 2 -30.18 -7.62 7.83
CA LYS A 2 -30.63 -6.38 8.45
C LYS A 2 -32.02 -6.03 7.86
N THR A 3 -33.01 -5.76 8.70
CA THR A 3 -34.35 -5.31 8.31
C THR A 3 -34.68 -4.00 9.03
N GLY A 4 -35.47 -3.14 8.42
CA GLY A 4 -35.87 -1.86 9.02
C GLY A 4 -37.01 -1.20 8.26
N TYR A 5 -37.66 -0.24 8.91
CA TYR A 5 -38.70 0.60 8.32
C TYR A 5 -38.12 1.95 7.94
N ILE A 6 -38.46 2.45 6.74
CA ILE A 6 -38.00 3.73 6.23
C ILE A 6 -39.20 4.63 6.00
N HIS A 7 -39.16 5.82 6.57
CA HIS A 7 -40.21 6.80 6.38
C HIS A 7 -40.11 7.41 4.97
N ARG A 8 -41.22 7.56 4.23
CA ARG A 8 -41.26 8.10 2.87
C ARG A 8 -40.51 9.44 2.74
N LYS A 9 -40.59 10.31 3.74
CA LYS A 9 -39.88 11.60 3.77
C LYS A 9 -38.34 11.44 3.77
N SER A 10 -37.80 10.33 4.27
CA SER A 10 -36.37 10.04 4.30
C SER A 10 -35.83 9.54 2.96
N MET A 11 -36.70 9.20 1.99
CA MET A 11 -36.30 8.72 0.67
C MET A 11 -36.06 9.87 -0.33
N ASN A 12 -36.63 11.05 -0.04
CA ASN A 12 -36.67 12.16 -0.98
C ASN A 12 -35.32 12.88 -1.21
N PRO A 13 -34.46 13.11 -0.18
CA PRO A 13 -33.19 13.80 -0.37
C PRO A 13 -32.14 13.02 -1.19
N CYS A 14 -32.39 11.74 -1.43
CA CYS A 14 -31.41 10.81 -2.02
C CYS A 14 -31.76 10.42 -3.47
N GLY A 15 -32.56 11.22 -4.17
CA GLY A 15 -32.96 10.89 -5.54
C GLY A 15 -33.83 9.64 -5.65
N LEU A 16 -34.72 9.39 -4.67
CA LEU A 16 -35.64 8.25 -4.62
C LEU A 16 -34.95 6.89 -4.63
N ARG A 17 -33.81 6.73 -3.94
CA ARG A 17 -33.18 5.43 -3.78
C ARG A 17 -34.04 4.46 -2.98
N PHE A 18 -34.23 3.25 -3.51
CA PHE A 18 -35.02 2.17 -2.89
C PHE A 18 -34.15 1.02 -2.36
N ASP A 19 -32.83 1.06 -2.60
CA ASP A 19 -31.93 0.01 -2.20
C ASP A 19 -31.73 -0.03 -0.66
N SER A 20 -31.92 -1.22 -0.11
CA SER A 20 -31.77 -1.46 1.33
C SER A 20 -30.35 -1.19 1.84
N SER A 21 -29.33 -1.39 0.99
CA SER A 21 -27.92 -1.11 1.32
C SER A 21 -27.67 0.35 1.69
N TYR A 22 -28.36 1.28 1.06
CA TYR A 22 -28.28 2.72 1.40
C TYR A 22 -28.95 3.02 2.74
N HIS A 23 -30.19 2.54 2.91
CA HIS A 23 -31.03 2.92 4.04
C HIS A 23 -30.75 2.14 5.35
N LEU A 24 -30.10 0.97 5.26
CA LEU A 24 -29.72 0.14 6.41
C LEU A 24 -28.20 0.16 6.67
N SER A 25 -27.47 1.06 5.99
CA SER A 25 -26.04 1.26 6.23
C SER A 25 -25.78 1.97 7.54
N ASP A 26 -24.58 1.80 8.08
CA ASP A 26 -24.13 2.52 9.27
C ASP A 26 -24.07 4.04 9.04
N GLY A 27 -23.94 4.48 7.78
CA GLY A 27 -23.99 5.88 7.37
C GLY A 27 -25.29 6.61 7.76
N VAL A 28 -26.42 5.89 7.90
CA VAL A 28 -27.68 6.49 8.37
C VAL A 28 -27.56 6.92 9.84
N ALA A 29 -26.96 6.07 10.68
CA ALA A 29 -26.73 6.43 12.10
C ALA A 29 -25.70 7.55 12.21
N VAL A 30 -24.62 7.47 11.43
CA VAL A 30 -23.57 8.50 11.39
C VAL A 30 -24.14 9.86 10.95
N LYS A 31 -25.01 9.93 9.95
CA LYS A 31 -25.66 11.20 9.56
C LYS A 31 -26.45 11.84 10.69
N ARG A 32 -27.11 11.04 11.53
CA ARG A 32 -27.83 11.56 12.72
C ARG A 32 -26.87 12.14 13.73
N VAL A 33 -25.74 11.46 13.99
CA VAL A 33 -24.69 11.95 14.89
C VAL A 33 -24.10 13.25 14.36
N ILE A 34 -23.76 13.31 13.07
CA ILE A 34 -23.23 14.53 12.45
C ILE A 34 -24.26 15.68 12.51
N ALA A 35 -25.55 15.40 12.35
CA ALA A 35 -26.61 16.41 12.47
C ALA A 35 -26.76 16.98 13.90
N SER A 36 -26.25 16.30 14.93
CA SER A 36 -26.22 16.83 16.33
C SER A 36 -24.92 17.60 16.63
N SER A 37 -24.10 17.88 15.62
CA SER A 37 -22.87 18.66 15.78
C SER A 37 -23.10 20.00 16.49
N PRO A 38 -22.27 20.36 17.49
CA PRO A 38 -22.29 21.69 18.09
C PRO A 38 -21.75 22.77 17.12
N TYR A 39 -21.13 22.34 16.02
CA TYR A 39 -20.55 23.23 15.01
C TYR A 39 -21.46 23.35 13.79
N PRO A 40 -21.41 24.48 13.07
CA PRO A 40 -22.09 24.62 11.80
C PRO A 40 -21.69 23.50 10.82
N LEU A 41 -22.65 23.02 10.06
CA LEU A 41 -22.41 22.05 8.99
C LEU A 41 -22.41 22.74 7.64
N MET A 42 -21.49 22.32 6.76
CA MET A 42 -21.53 22.70 5.35
C MET A 42 -21.37 21.46 4.46
N PRO A 43 -21.86 21.46 3.21
CA PRO A 43 -21.52 20.42 2.26
C PRO A 43 -20.04 20.53 1.87
N ILE A 44 -19.38 19.39 1.63
CA ILE A 44 -17.94 19.34 1.31
C ILE A 44 -17.62 20.19 0.07
N GLU A 45 -18.53 20.32 -0.91
CA GLU A 45 -18.34 21.17 -2.08
C GLU A 45 -18.02 22.62 -1.74
N LYS A 46 -18.46 23.13 -0.59
CA LYS A 46 -18.14 24.49 -0.13
C LYS A 46 -16.70 24.63 0.36
N ALA A 47 -16.08 23.51 0.77
CA ALA A 47 -14.69 23.45 1.23
C ALA A 47 -13.75 22.96 0.12
N ALA A 48 -14.20 22.84 -1.12
CA ALA A 48 -13.43 22.36 -2.25
C ALA A 48 -13.60 23.26 -3.47
N ASP A 49 -12.52 23.53 -4.18
CA ASP A 49 -12.56 24.16 -5.50
C ASP A 49 -13.14 23.21 -6.54
N ARG A 50 -12.81 21.92 -6.41
CA ARG A 50 -13.21 20.91 -7.37
C ARG A 50 -13.25 19.52 -6.73
N ILE A 51 -14.31 18.75 -7.07
CA ILE A 51 -14.42 17.32 -6.72
C ILE A 51 -14.72 16.59 -8.03
N PHE A 52 -13.79 15.72 -8.48
CA PHE A 52 -13.88 15.15 -9.82
C PHE A 52 -13.16 13.82 -9.95
N ILE A 53 -13.41 13.13 -11.07
CA ILE A 53 -12.61 11.98 -11.53
C ILE A 53 -11.83 12.39 -12.78
N GLY A 54 -10.67 11.79 -13.01
CA GLY A 54 -9.97 11.93 -14.29
C GLY A 54 -10.77 11.31 -15.43
N GLY A 55 -10.57 11.82 -16.64
CA GLY A 55 -11.22 11.28 -17.83
C GLY A 55 -10.87 9.81 -18.07
N ARG A 56 -11.80 9.05 -18.63
CA ARG A 56 -11.49 7.70 -19.12
C ARG A 56 -10.58 7.80 -20.34
N ALA A 57 -9.46 7.10 -20.28
CA ALA A 57 -8.53 7.05 -21.39
C ALA A 57 -8.24 5.59 -21.77
N ARG A 58 -7.98 5.35 -23.06
CA ARG A 58 -7.41 4.08 -23.50
C ARG A 58 -6.03 3.92 -22.85
N ARG A 59 -5.86 2.87 -22.06
CA ARG A 59 -4.62 2.63 -21.32
C ARG A 59 -3.61 1.96 -22.23
N VAL A 60 -2.60 2.70 -22.65
CA VAL A 60 -1.43 2.18 -23.35
C VAL A 60 -0.26 2.25 -22.38
N TYR A 61 0.28 1.11 -21.98
CA TYR A 61 1.40 1.03 -21.04
C TYR A 61 2.72 0.86 -21.78
N VAL A 62 3.76 1.50 -21.23
CA VAL A 62 5.16 1.40 -21.70
C VAL A 62 6.05 0.87 -20.57
N LYS A 63 7.30 0.51 -20.91
CA LYS A 63 8.22 -0.14 -19.96
C LYS A 63 9.17 0.82 -19.28
N ASP A 64 9.44 1.96 -19.90
CA ASP A 64 10.46 2.91 -19.45
C ASP A 64 9.85 4.26 -19.08
N ARG A 65 10.54 5.02 -18.23
CA ARG A 65 10.11 6.33 -17.74
C ARG A 65 10.32 7.47 -18.75
N GLU A 66 11.16 7.26 -19.74
CA GLU A 66 11.36 8.22 -20.82
C GLU A 66 10.05 8.42 -21.58
N HIS A 67 9.36 7.31 -21.90
CA HIS A 67 8.12 7.30 -22.66
C HIS A 67 6.85 7.21 -21.81
N GLY A 68 6.98 7.03 -20.49
CA GLY A 68 5.87 6.78 -19.58
C GLY A 68 5.81 7.71 -18.37
N ILE A 69 4.58 7.84 -17.83
CA ILE A 69 4.29 8.50 -16.56
C ILE A 69 3.68 7.47 -15.61
N PRO A 70 4.10 7.41 -14.33
CA PRO A 70 3.50 6.52 -13.34
C PRO A 70 1.98 6.70 -13.27
N PHE A 71 1.25 5.58 -13.33
CA PHE A 71 -0.19 5.55 -13.39
C PHE A 71 -0.74 4.76 -12.21
N LEU A 72 -1.44 5.45 -11.31
CA LEU A 72 -2.00 4.92 -10.08
C LEU A 72 -3.45 4.47 -10.29
N SER A 73 -3.74 3.23 -9.96
CA SER A 73 -5.12 2.74 -9.79
C SER A 73 -5.67 3.15 -8.42
N SER A 74 -6.94 2.81 -8.15
CA SER A 74 -7.55 3.04 -6.84
C SER A 74 -6.84 2.31 -5.68
N SER A 75 -6.23 1.15 -5.93
CA SER A 75 -5.43 0.45 -4.92
C SER A 75 -4.02 1.04 -4.79
N ASP A 76 -3.45 1.57 -5.87
CA ASP A 76 -2.07 2.06 -5.86
C ASP A 76 -1.91 3.34 -5.05
N ILE A 77 -2.94 4.21 -4.99
CA ILE A 77 -2.89 5.44 -4.16
C ILE A 77 -2.73 5.16 -2.66
N LEU A 78 -2.99 3.93 -2.22
CA LEU A 78 -2.89 3.50 -0.83
C LEU A 78 -1.56 2.80 -0.51
N GLN A 79 -0.68 2.59 -1.51
CA GLN A 79 0.58 1.88 -1.35
C GLN A 79 1.68 2.79 -0.77
N ALA A 80 2.61 2.18 -0.04
CA ALA A 80 3.80 2.87 0.46
C ALA A 80 4.76 3.24 -0.69
N ASP A 81 4.91 2.34 -1.66
CA ASP A 81 5.71 2.55 -2.86
C ASP A 81 4.81 2.93 -4.05
N LEU A 82 4.93 4.18 -4.49
CA LEU A 82 4.21 4.73 -5.64
C LEU A 82 5.04 4.68 -6.94
N GLU A 83 6.23 4.10 -6.90
CA GLU A 83 7.14 4.01 -8.05
C GLU A 83 7.02 2.66 -8.78
N ALA A 84 6.71 1.59 -8.07
CA ALA A 84 6.54 0.24 -8.62
C ALA A 84 5.18 0.03 -9.30
N VAL A 85 4.73 1.00 -10.10
CA VAL A 85 3.43 1.02 -10.78
C VAL A 85 3.60 0.98 -12.30
N LYS A 86 2.49 0.73 -13.01
CA LYS A 86 2.47 0.76 -14.47
C LYS A 86 2.75 2.18 -14.98
N LEU A 87 3.44 2.27 -16.11
CA LEU A 87 3.73 3.54 -16.76
C LEU A 87 2.76 3.74 -17.93
N ALA A 88 1.91 4.76 -17.86
CA ALA A 88 1.05 5.16 -18.99
C ALA A 88 1.85 5.92 -20.02
N SER A 89 1.63 5.64 -21.29
CA SER A 89 2.35 6.28 -22.41
C SER A 89 2.10 7.78 -22.45
N LYS A 90 3.16 8.58 -22.45
CA LYS A 90 3.09 10.04 -22.66
C LYS A 90 2.44 10.39 -23.99
N LYS A 91 2.72 9.60 -25.04
CA LYS A 91 2.25 9.84 -26.41
C LYS A 91 0.78 9.49 -26.62
N TYR A 92 0.29 8.43 -25.98
CA TYR A 92 -1.04 7.88 -26.27
C TYR A 92 -2.05 8.07 -25.14
N THR A 93 -1.69 8.73 -24.05
CA THR A 93 -2.61 9.06 -22.96
C THR A 93 -3.21 10.45 -23.25
N PRO A 94 -4.51 10.56 -23.56
CA PRO A 94 -5.16 11.86 -23.75
C PRO A 94 -5.35 12.55 -22.40
N ASN A 95 -5.45 13.87 -22.42
CA ASN A 95 -5.79 14.71 -21.25
C ASN A 95 -4.90 14.44 -20.02
N VAL A 96 -3.61 14.25 -20.24
CA VAL A 96 -2.62 13.94 -19.19
C VAL A 96 -2.72 14.91 -18.01
N GLU A 97 -2.90 16.21 -18.28
CA GLU A 97 -2.94 17.23 -17.22
C GLU A 97 -4.12 17.06 -16.26
N ASP A 98 -5.29 16.67 -16.76
CA ASP A 98 -6.48 16.40 -15.94
C ASP A 98 -6.35 15.13 -15.07
N MET A 99 -5.40 14.26 -15.40
CA MET A 99 -5.14 13.03 -14.68
C MET A 99 -4.06 13.18 -13.63
N LYS A 100 -3.22 14.23 -13.70
CA LYS A 100 -2.13 14.48 -12.75
C LYS A 100 -2.67 14.79 -11.36
N LEU A 101 -1.99 14.21 -10.37
CA LEU A 101 -2.24 14.51 -8.97
C LEU A 101 -1.40 15.70 -8.51
N GLN A 102 -1.87 16.38 -7.47
CA GLN A 102 -1.14 17.45 -6.80
C GLN A 102 -1.11 17.20 -5.29
N LYS A 103 -0.10 17.77 -4.63
CA LYS A 103 0.04 17.74 -3.16
C LYS A 103 -1.13 18.47 -2.50
N GLY A 104 -1.54 17.99 -1.32
CA GLY A 104 -2.63 18.57 -0.53
C GLY A 104 -4.02 18.06 -0.92
N TRP A 105 -4.16 17.31 -2.01
CA TRP A 105 -5.46 16.75 -2.37
C TRP A 105 -5.85 15.55 -1.52
N THR A 106 -7.13 15.42 -1.23
CA THR A 106 -7.68 14.17 -0.71
C THR A 106 -8.10 13.27 -1.88
N LEU A 107 -7.50 12.09 -1.92
CA LEU A 107 -7.78 11.05 -2.92
C LEU A 107 -8.70 10.01 -2.30
N ILE A 108 -9.80 9.66 -2.99
CA ILE A 108 -10.79 8.72 -2.48
C ILE A 108 -10.96 7.59 -3.49
N THR A 109 -10.89 6.35 -3.03
CA THR A 109 -11.11 5.19 -3.89
C THR A 109 -12.57 5.08 -4.28
N ARG A 110 -12.84 5.15 -5.60
CA ARG A 110 -14.18 5.15 -6.19
C ARG A 110 -14.74 3.74 -6.35
N SER A 111 -13.90 2.77 -6.71
CA SER A 111 -14.26 1.37 -6.95
C SER A 111 -13.26 0.41 -6.28
N GLY A 112 -13.61 -0.85 -6.17
CA GLY A 112 -12.82 -1.88 -5.51
C GLY A 112 -12.81 -1.71 -3.99
N THR A 113 -11.85 -1.00 -3.44
CA THR A 113 -11.74 -0.67 -2.00
C THR A 113 -12.45 0.64 -1.65
N ILE A 114 -13.71 0.76 -2.04
CA ILE A 114 -14.49 2.01 -1.98
C ILE A 114 -14.41 2.73 -0.63
N GLY A 115 -14.22 4.06 -0.69
CA GLY A 115 -14.27 4.94 0.48
C GLY A 115 -12.98 5.02 1.28
N ASN A 116 -11.92 4.31 0.90
CA ASN A 116 -10.61 4.56 1.49
C ASN A 116 -10.02 5.86 0.95
N CYS A 117 -9.32 6.58 1.80
CA CYS A 117 -8.72 7.87 1.49
C CYS A 117 -7.20 7.82 1.57
N ALA A 118 -6.54 8.65 0.77
CA ALA A 118 -5.12 8.95 0.87
C ALA A 118 -4.92 10.47 0.81
N PHE A 119 -4.04 11.01 1.65
CA PHE A 119 -3.59 12.40 1.55
C PHE A 119 -2.46 12.47 0.53
N ALA A 120 -2.65 13.23 -0.53
CA ALA A 120 -1.67 13.35 -1.59
C ALA A 120 -0.46 14.18 -1.14
N ASN A 121 0.68 13.53 -1.01
CA ASN A 121 1.97 14.16 -0.70
C ASN A 121 2.80 14.37 -1.98
N ALA A 122 4.04 14.88 -1.86
CA ALA A 122 4.91 15.14 -3.00
C ALA A 122 5.21 13.87 -3.85
N LYS A 123 5.17 12.68 -3.25
CA LYS A 123 5.37 11.43 -4.01
C LYS A 123 4.19 11.04 -4.89
N HIS A 124 2.99 11.54 -4.59
CA HIS A 124 1.81 11.42 -5.47
C HIS A 124 1.85 12.45 -6.60
N ALA A 125 2.43 13.63 -6.34
CA ALA A 125 2.43 14.74 -7.28
C ALA A 125 3.02 14.35 -8.64
N GLN A 126 2.40 14.88 -9.72
CA GLN A 126 2.76 14.63 -11.12
C GLN A 126 2.56 13.18 -11.61
N LYS A 127 2.15 12.24 -10.78
CA LYS A 127 1.70 10.92 -11.21
C LYS A 127 0.25 11.02 -11.71
N LEU A 128 -0.10 10.15 -12.63
CA LEU A 128 -1.47 10.04 -13.14
C LEU A 128 -2.28 9.13 -12.23
N ALA A 129 -3.55 9.42 -12.03
CA ALA A 129 -4.47 8.48 -11.39
C ALA A 129 -5.66 8.17 -12.29
N SER A 130 -6.18 6.95 -12.16
CA SER A 130 -7.30 6.46 -12.95
C SER A 130 -8.62 7.18 -12.63
N GLU A 131 -9.63 6.95 -13.46
CA GLU A 131 -11.01 7.36 -13.22
C GLU A 131 -11.64 6.74 -11.97
N ASP A 132 -11.01 5.71 -11.40
CA ASP A 132 -11.44 5.07 -10.16
C ASP A 132 -10.91 5.73 -8.89
N VAL A 133 -10.30 6.91 -9.04
CA VAL A 133 -9.88 7.78 -7.94
C VAL A 133 -10.65 9.09 -8.03
N ILE A 134 -11.43 9.44 -7.02
CA ILE A 134 -12.02 10.75 -6.85
C ILE A 134 -10.96 11.68 -6.26
N ARG A 135 -10.82 12.87 -6.81
CA ARG A 135 -9.92 13.92 -6.37
C ARG A 135 -10.74 15.04 -5.73
N LEU A 136 -10.43 15.36 -4.49
CA LEU A 136 -10.97 16.51 -3.80
C LEU A 136 -9.86 17.56 -3.68
N VAL A 137 -10.06 18.70 -4.32
CA VAL A 137 -9.14 19.84 -4.30
C VAL A 137 -9.64 20.83 -3.26
N PRO A 138 -8.95 21.02 -2.14
CA PRO A 138 -9.40 21.95 -1.11
C PRO A 138 -9.29 23.41 -1.56
N ASN A 139 -10.14 24.30 -1.01
CA ASN A 139 -10.18 25.73 -1.36
C ASN A 139 -9.77 26.66 -0.18
N ASN A 140 -9.12 26.11 0.82
CA ASN A 140 -8.65 26.83 2.03
C ASN A 140 -9.76 27.40 2.96
N ILE A 141 -11.05 27.08 2.74
CA ILE A 141 -12.12 27.40 3.70
C ILE A 141 -11.99 26.52 4.95
N LEU A 142 -11.65 25.26 4.74
CA LEU A 142 -11.24 24.34 5.80
C LEU A 142 -9.81 23.86 5.48
N ARG A 143 -9.06 23.50 6.51
CA ARG A 143 -7.71 22.98 6.34
C ARG A 143 -7.71 21.63 5.63
N GLU A 144 -6.76 21.43 4.71
CA GLU A 144 -6.74 20.24 3.84
C GLU A 144 -6.54 18.94 4.62
N GLY A 145 -5.69 18.92 5.64
CA GLY A 145 -5.50 17.76 6.50
C GLY A 145 -6.72 17.48 7.38
N TYR A 146 -7.47 18.50 7.80
CA TYR A 146 -8.74 18.32 8.51
C TYR A 146 -9.79 17.64 7.62
N ILE A 147 -9.95 18.09 6.36
CA ILE A 147 -10.86 17.47 5.39
C ILE A 147 -10.49 16.00 5.19
N TYR A 148 -9.19 15.73 5.00
CA TYR A 148 -8.69 14.37 4.84
C TYR A 148 -9.00 13.50 6.08
N ALA A 149 -8.60 13.95 7.27
CA ALA A 149 -8.79 13.19 8.52
C ALA A 149 -10.27 12.90 8.79
N TYR A 150 -11.16 13.87 8.51
CA TYR A 150 -12.61 13.67 8.62
C TYR A 150 -13.10 12.58 7.68
N LEU A 151 -12.72 12.60 6.40
CA LEU A 151 -13.14 11.59 5.42
C LEU A 151 -12.51 10.23 5.68
N ALA A 152 -11.30 10.19 6.21
CA ALA A 152 -10.59 8.96 6.56
C ALA A 152 -11.07 8.33 7.88
N SER A 153 -11.80 9.09 8.76
CA SER A 153 -12.37 8.59 10.00
C SER A 153 -13.42 7.50 9.75
N LYS A 154 -13.74 6.70 10.77
CA LYS A 154 -14.81 5.68 10.69
C LYS A 154 -16.17 6.29 10.31
N GLN A 155 -16.45 7.53 10.74
CA GLN A 155 -17.65 8.25 10.39
C GLN A 155 -17.61 8.68 8.91
N GLY A 156 -16.52 9.29 8.47
CA GLY A 156 -16.29 9.66 7.05
C GLY A 156 -16.38 8.46 6.11
N TYR A 157 -15.71 7.37 6.49
CA TYR A 157 -15.80 6.12 5.74
C TYR A 157 -17.24 5.58 5.62
N SER A 158 -18.01 5.63 6.72
CA SER A 158 -19.42 5.18 6.73
C SER A 158 -20.30 6.07 5.84
N LEU A 159 -20.05 7.38 5.83
CA LEU A 159 -20.72 8.32 4.94
C LEU A 159 -20.37 8.05 3.45
N LEU A 160 -19.09 7.90 3.14
CA LEU A 160 -18.63 7.61 1.77
C LEU A 160 -19.22 6.31 1.23
N THR A 161 -19.17 5.24 2.01
CA THR A 161 -19.64 3.91 1.59
C THR A 161 -21.16 3.82 1.51
N GLN A 162 -21.90 4.66 2.23
CA GLN A 162 -23.36 4.77 2.08
C GLN A 162 -23.76 5.17 0.65
N GLY A 163 -22.98 6.02 -0.02
CA GLY A 163 -23.23 6.48 -1.38
C GLY A 163 -23.02 5.44 -2.46
N THR A 164 -22.57 4.25 -2.09
CA THR A 164 -22.25 3.17 -3.04
C THR A 164 -23.48 2.74 -3.84
N PHE A 165 -23.34 2.57 -5.15
CA PHE A 165 -24.36 2.05 -6.03
C PHE A 165 -23.72 1.17 -7.12
N GLY A 166 -24.55 0.44 -7.87
CA GLY A 166 -24.11 -0.50 -8.91
C GLY A 166 -24.38 -1.95 -8.51
N ALA A 167 -24.92 -2.73 -9.45
CA ALA A 167 -25.31 -4.12 -9.19
C ALA A 167 -24.13 -5.10 -9.27
N VAL A 168 -23.21 -4.89 -10.21
CA VAL A 168 -22.05 -5.77 -10.45
C VAL A 168 -20.77 -5.12 -9.97
N ILE A 169 -20.49 -3.89 -10.42
CA ILE A 169 -19.36 -3.10 -9.96
C ILE A 169 -19.91 -1.93 -9.16
N GLN A 170 -19.66 -1.95 -7.86
CA GLN A 170 -20.06 -0.87 -6.97
C GLN A 170 -19.08 0.29 -7.06
N HIS A 171 -19.61 1.51 -7.01
CA HIS A 171 -18.82 2.74 -7.00
C HIS A 171 -19.57 3.90 -6.36
N ILE A 172 -18.87 4.98 -6.05
CA ILE A 172 -19.42 6.26 -5.58
C ILE A 172 -19.13 7.35 -6.60
N GLU A 173 -19.95 8.41 -6.60
CA GLU A 173 -19.79 9.53 -7.53
C GLU A 173 -19.30 10.80 -6.85
N PRO A 174 -18.54 11.65 -7.57
CA PRO A 174 -18.08 12.93 -7.06
C PRO A 174 -19.20 13.81 -6.50
N ALA A 175 -20.36 13.87 -7.17
CA ALA A 175 -21.52 14.64 -6.73
C ALA A 175 -22.06 14.17 -5.36
N TYR A 176 -21.97 12.86 -5.07
CA TYR A 176 -22.36 12.35 -3.76
C TYR A 176 -21.35 12.79 -2.68
N VAL A 177 -20.05 12.70 -2.96
CA VAL A 177 -19.00 13.18 -2.02
C VAL A 177 -19.17 14.69 -1.78
N ALA A 178 -19.45 15.48 -2.82
CA ALA A 178 -19.70 16.91 -2.75
C ALA A 178 -20.83 17.27 -1.77
N SER A 179 -21.90 16.46 -1.74
CA SER A 179 -23.08 16.68 -0.91
C SER A 179 -22.93 16.25 0.56
N LEU A 180 -21.84 15.56 0.93
CA LEU A 180 -21.66 15.09 2.31
C LEU A 180 -21.45 16.25 3.28
N PRO A 181 -22.09 16.21 4.47
CA PRO A 181 -21.89 17.25 5.48
C PRO A 181 -20.51 17.11 6.12
N ILE A 182 -19.83 18.25 6.32
CA ILE A 182 -18.61 18.37 7.12
C ILE A 182 -18.81 19.42 8.19
N PRO A 183 -18.44 19.15 9.46
CA PRO A 183 -18.52 20.13 10.54
C PRO A 183 -17.45 21.22 10.35
N VAL A 184 -17.80 22.48 10.62
CA VAL A 184 -16.87 23.60 10.67
C VAL A 184 -16.39 23.74 12.11
N ALA A 185 -15.46 22.87 12.50
CA ALA A 185 -14.85 22.90 13.83
C ALA A 185 -14.02 24.19 14.03
N PRO A 186 -13.71 24.58 15.30
CA PRO A 186 -12.84 25.73 15.58
C PRO A 186 -11.50 25.64 14.85
N GLU A 187 -10.99 26.80 14.40
CA GLU A 187 -9.75 26.88 13.63
C GLU A 187 -8.55 26.23 14.35
N SER A 188 -8.47 26.39 15.70
CA SER A 188 -7.41 25.75 16.48
C SER A 188 -7.45 24.23 16.40
N PHE A 189 -8.66 23.63 16.45
CA PHE A 189 -8.81 22.18 16.29
C PHE A 189 -8.46 21.71 14.87
N GLN A 190 -8.91 22.48 13.85
CA GLN A 190 -8.55 22.16 12.47
C GLN A 190 -7.03 22.21 12.27
N GLN A 191 -6.34 23.22 12.86
CA GLN A 191 -4.90 23.37 12.79
C GLN A 191 -4.17 22.19 13.43
N GLU A 192 -4.56 21.77 14.64
CA GLU A 192 -3.93 20.63 15.32
C GLU A 192 -4.03 19.34 14.49
N VAL A 193 -5.19 19.08 13.90
CA VAL A 193 -5.42 17.92 13.03
C VAL A 193 -4.60 18.06 11.74
N ASP A 194 -4.60 19.23 11.11
CA ASP A 194 -3.85 19.50 9.88
C ASP A 194 -2.36 19.34 10.08
N ASP A 195 -1.79 19.90 11.15
CA ASP A 195 -0.36 19.80 11.47
C ASP A 195 0.10 18.34 11.57
N LEU A 196 -0.69 17.46 12.17
CA LEU A 196 -0.40 16.03 12.26
C LEU A 196 -0.41 15.36 10.88
N ILE A 197 -1.36 15.72 10.00
CA ILE A 197 -1.44 15.16 8.64
C ILE A 197 -0.31 15.68 7.76
N GLN A 198 0.02 16.98 7.82
CA GLN A 198 1.13 17.57 7.10
C GLN A 198 2.47 16.94 7.53
N GLU A 199 2.68 16.77 8.83
CA GLU A 199 3.87 16.13 9.36
C GLU A 199 3.94 14.65 8.95
N SER A 200 2.79 13.92 8.95
CA SER A 200 2.73 12.57 8.43
C SER A 200 3.14 12.51 6.96
N ALA A 201 2.64 13.43 6.13
CA ALA A 201 2.99 13.52 4.71
C ALA A 201 4.50 13.80 4.50
N ARG A 202 5.06 14.76 5.24
CA ARG A 202 6.49 15.10 5.21
C ARG A 202 7.38 13.91 5.58
N LEU A 203 7.03 13.22 6.67
CA LEU A 203 7.77 12.03 7.12
C LEU A 203 7.72 10.89 6.10
N ARG A 204 6.60 10.69 5.40
CA ARG A 204 6.48 9.70 4.31
C ARG A 204 7.33 10.07 3.11
N GLU A 205 7.39 11.36 2.75
CA GLU A 205 8.26 11.88 1.68
C GLU A 205 9.73 11.58 1.99
N GLU A 206 10.19 11.96 3.17
CA GLU A 206 11.58 11.75 3.62
C GLU A 206 11.93 10.26 3.77
N ALA A 207 10.98 9.44 4.27
CA ALA A 207 11.16 7.99 4.34
C ALA A 207 11.36 7.38 2.95
N ALA A 208 10.53 7.77 1.98
CA ALA A 208 10.66 7.27 0.61
C ALA A 208 12.01 7.68 -0.01
N ASP A 209 12.50 8.89 0.27
CA ASP A 209 13.81 9.35 -0.21
C ASP A 209 14.96 8.55 0.43
N ALA A 210 14.90 8.29 1.74
CA ALA A 210 15.90 7.48 2.43
C ALA A 210 15.96 6.04 1.86
N LEU A 211 14.80 5.42 1.63
CA LEU A 211 14.74 4.09 1.03
C LEU A 211 15.26 4.09 -0.42
N GLN A 212 14.89 5.09 -1.21
CA GLN A 212 15.38 5.25 -2.58
C GLN A 212 16.91 5.37 -2.62
N GLN A 213 17.50 6.16 -1.72
CA GLN A 213 18.96 6.30 -1.59
C GLN A 213 19.61 4.97 -1.20
N ALA A 214 19.01 4.21 -0.28
CA ALA A 214 19.52 2.90 0.11
C ALA A 214 19.53 1.91 -1.06
N ILE A 215 18.45 1.87 -1.85
CA ILE A 215 18.32 1.02 -3.03
C ILE A 215 19.31 1.45 -4.12
N GLN A 216 19.45 2.74 -4.37
CA GLN A 216 20.35 3.27 -5.39
C GLN A 216 21.80 2.88 -5.12
N GLN A 217 22.26 2.93 -3.86
CA GLN A 217 23.61 2.47 -3.51
C GLN A 217 23.87 1.00 -3.85
N VAL A 218 22.85 0.15 -3.76
CA VAL A 218 22.95 -1.25 -4.20
C VAL A 218 23.03 -1.34 -5.73
N GLU A 219 22.19 -0.59 -6.44
CA GLU A 219 22.12 -0.60 -7.91
C GLU A 219 23.37 -0.02 -8.58
N ASP A 220 24.05 0.94 -7.91
CA ASP A 220 25.32 1.50 -8.39
C ASP A 220 26.47 0.49 -8.33
N ILE A 221 26.39 -0.54 -7.49
CA ILE A 221 27.45 -1.55 -7.31
C ILE A 221 27.31 -2.68 -8.31
N ILE A 222 26.09 -3.07 -8.67
CA ILE A 222 25.81 -4.23 -9.51
C ILE A 222 25.09 -3.77 -10.78
N PRO A 223 25.73 -3.86 -11.96
CA PRO A 223 25.10 -3.46 -13.21
C PRO A 223 23.92 -4.36 -13.55
N TYR A 224 22.82 -3.75 -13.94
CA TYR A 224 21.65 -4.49 -14.40
C TYR A 224 21.86 -5.00 -15.84
N PRO A 225 21.76 -6.32 -16.10
CA PRO A 225 22.01 -6.87 -17.42
C PRO A 225 20.89 -6.55 -18.40
N SER A 226 21.24 -6.54 -19.69
CA SER A 226 20.24 -6.46 -20.76
C SER A 226 19.45 -7.77 -20.86
N LYS A 227 18.16 -7.65 -21.17
CA LYS A 227 17.28 -8.81 -21.36
C LYS A 227 17.72 -9.66 -22.55
N LYS A 228 17.82 -10.97 -22.34
CA LYS A 228 18.08 -11.97 -23.38
C LYS A 228 16.80 -12.71 -23.73
N ASN A 229 16.56 -12.91 -25.02
CA ASN A 229 15.42 -13.69 -25.51
C ASN A 229 15.82 -15.14 -25.87
N VAL A 230 17.11 -15.41 -26.00
CA VAL A 230 17.66 -16.73 -26.35
C VAL A 230 18.95 -16.97 -25.56
N GLY A 231 19.18 -18.20 -25.17
CA GLY A 231 20.39 -18.63 -24.46
C GLY A 231 20.65 -20.12 -24.67
N CYS A 232 21.90 -20.52 -24.44
CA CYS A 232 22.31 -21.92 -24.44
C CYS A 232 22.69 -22.34 -23.03
N VAL A 233 22.23 -23.51 -22.63
CA VAL A 233 22.51 -24.11 -21.33
C VAL A 233 22.98 -25.54 -21.53
N SER A 234 24.06 -25.94 -20.84
CA SER A 234 24.54 -27.33 -20.92
C SER A 234 23.63 -28.26 -20.10
N SER A 235 23.50 -29.51 -20.57
CA SER A 235 22.79 -30.56 -19.80
C SER A 235 23.38 -30.75 -18.41
N ARG A 236 24.71 -30.59 -18.25
CA ARG A 236 25.38 -30.63 -16.95
C ARG A 236 24.85 -29.54 -16.03
N THR A 237 24.67 -28.29 -16.50
CA THR A 237 24.13 -27.18 -15.73
C THR A 237 22.69 -27.46 -15.29
N ILE A 238 21.87 -28.03 -16.16
CA ILE A 238 20.51 -28.43 -15.85
C ILE A 238 20.50 -29.50 -14.76
N LEU A 239 21.27 -30.56 -14.90
CA LEU A 239 21.33 -31.69 -13.98
C LEU A 239 21.91 -31.30 -12.60
N SER A 240 22.78 -30.31 -12.52
CA SER A 240 23.37 -29.79 -11.28
C SER A 240 22.56 -28.66 -10.65
N SER A 241 21.53 -28.16 -11.32
CA SER A 241 20.70 -27.10 -10.76
C SER A 241 19.83 -27.60 -9.60
N HIS A 242 19.51 -26.73 -8.67
CA HIS A 242 18.55 -27.03 -7.61
C HIS A 242 17.20 -27.46 -8.21
N ASN A 243 16.70 -28.61 -7.80
CA ASN A 243 15.48 -29.24 -8.32
C ASN A 243 15.52 -29.60 -9.82
N ARG A 244 16.69 -29.63 -10.47
CA ARG A 244 16.88 -30.01 -11.88
C ARG A 244 15.88 -29.33 -12.81
N ARG A 245 15.80 -28.02 -12.72
CA ARG A 245 14.81 -27.19 -13.45
C ARG A 245 15.06 -27.20 -14.94
N PHE A 246 13.99 -27.29 -15.74
CA PHE A 246 14.03 -27.27 -17.20
C PHE A 246 13.44 -25.99 -17.82
N GLU A 247 12.89 -25.08 -17.00
CA GLU A 247 12.29 -23.86 -17.52
C GLU A 247 13.35 -22.91 -18.07
N ALA A 248 13.14 -22.48 -19.31
CA ALA A 248 14.06 -21.56 -19.98
C ALA A 248 14.31 -20.27 -19.17
N ASN A 249 13.23 -19.70 -18.57
CA ASN A 249 13.32 -18.48 -17.80
C ASN A 249 14.30 -18.56 -16.62
N TYR A 250 14.50 -19.74 -16.03
CA TYR A 250 15.46 -19.92 -14.95
C TYR A 250 16.91 -19.68 -15.40
N TYR A 251 17.24 -19.96 -16.68
CA TYR A 251 18.60 -19.90 -17.21
C TYR A 251 18.90 -18.68 -18.08
N ILE A 252 17.86 -18.00 -18.63
CA ILE A 252 18.03 -16.85 -19.53
C ILE A 252 17.47 -15.55 -18.94
N SER A 253 16.97 -15.58 -17.68
CA SER A 253 16.48 -14.37 -17.00
C SER A 253 17.64 -13.45 -16.60
N GLU A 254 17.33 -12.18 -16.43
CA GLU A 254 18.26 -11.19 -15.88
C GLU A 254 18.83 -11.64 -14.53
N GLY A 255 18.01 -12.28 -13.69
CA GLY A 255 18.44 -12.84 -12.40
C GLY A 255 19.52 -13.90 -12.51
N HIS A 256 19.55 -14.69 -13.61
CA HIS A 256 20.62 -15.65 -13.86
C HIS A 256 21.95 -14.97 -14.19
N ASP A 257 21.93 -13.92 -15.00
CA ASP A 257 23.13 -13.15 -15.34
C ASP A 257 23.66 -12.37 -14.13
N ILE A 258 22.76 -11.80 -13.33
CA ILE A 258 23.09 -11.12 -12.04
C ILE A 258 23.77 -12.11 -11.10
N GLU A 259 23.20 -13.29 -10.92
CA GLU A 259 23.77 -14.32 -10.04
C GLU A 259 25.20 -14.69 -10.47
N LYS A 260 25.42 -14.92 -11.78
CA LYS A 260 26.75 -15.18 -12.34
C LYS A 260 27.71 -14.02 -12.08
N TYR A 261 27.22 -12.79 -12.22
CA TYR A 261 28.02 -11.59 -11.98
C TYR A 261 28.46 -11.50 -10.52
N ILE A 262 27.54 -11.76 -9.59
CA ILE A 262 27.85 -11.78 -8.14
C ILE A 262 28.90 -12.85 -7.84
N TYR A 263 28.73 -14.07 -8.33
CA TYR A 263 29.68 -15.17 -8.08
C TYR A 263 31.09 -14.88 -8.61
N LYS A 264 31.18 -14.14 -9.70
CA LYS A 264 32.47 -13.81 -10.32
C LYS A 264 33.19 -12.65 -9.64
N ASN A 265 32.45 -11.64 -9.17
CA ASN A 265 33.03 -10.34 -8.82
C ASN A 265 33.00 -10.04 -7.32
N PHE A 266 32.27 -10.80 -6.52
CA PHE A 266 32.13 -10.55 -5.08
C PHE A 266 32.39 -11.80 -4.24
N LYS A 267 32.85 -11.59 -3.00
CA LYS A 267 32.56 -12.53 -1.93
C LYS A 267 31.06 -12.45 -1.68
N TRP A 268 30.42 -13.58 -1.44
CA TRP A 268 28.98 -13.64 -1.23
C TRP A 268 28.60 -14.66 -0.17
N LYS A 269 27.41 -14.52 0.37
CA LYS A 269 26.78 -15.48 1.26
C LYS A 269 25.37 -15.80 0.76
N PRO A 270 24.90 -17.05 0.82
CA PRO A 270 23.50 -17.33 0.52
C PRO A 270 22.60 -16.68 1.55
N LEU A 271 21.42 -16.20 1.13
CA LEU A 271 20.44 -15.54 1.99
C LEU A 271 20.11 -16.40 3.22
N GLY A 272 20.10 -17.74 3.09
CA GLY A 272 19.89 -18.66 4.20
C GLY A 272 20.97 -18.64 5.28
N GLN A 273 22.18 -18.10 5.01
CA GLN A 273 23.23 -17.94 6.02
C GLN A 273 23.19 -16.58 6.72
N VAL A 274 22.59 -15.57 6.10
CA VAL A 274 22.48 -14.20 6.63
C VAL A 274 21.13 -13.92 7.27
N CYS A 275 20.27 -14.92 7.37
CA CYS A 275 19.02 -14.91 8.13
C CYS A 275 19.02 -16.01 9.18
N GLU A 276 18.47 -15.73 10.36
CA GLU A 276 18.21 -16.73 11.40
C GLU A 276 17.12 -17.69 10.98
N ASP A 277 16.06 -17.14 10.35
CA ASP A 277 14.92 -17.89 9.86
C ASP A 277 14.42 -17.34 8.52
N ILE A 278 14.06 -18.24 7.62
CA ILE A 278 13.31 -17.97 6.39
C ILE A 278 12.20 -19.02 6.35
N SER A 279 11.01 -18.62 6.72
CA SER A 279 9.87 -19.53 6.88
C SER A 279 8.55 -18.87 6.49
N ARG A 280 7.52 -19.66 6.44
CA ARG A 280 6.12 -19.24 6.40
C ARG A 280 5.29 -20.12 7.33
N PRO A 281 4.20 -19.60 7.91
CA PRO A 281 3.27 -20.41 8.68
C PRO A 281 2.59 -21.46 7.82
N ASP A 282 2.13 -22.53 8.46
CA ASP A 282 1.26 -23.51 7.83
C ASP A 282 -0.12 -22.93 7.53
N ILE A 283 -0.83 -23.58 6.61
CA ILE A 283 -2.23 -23.26 6.28
C ILE A 283 -3.08 -23.45 7.54
N PHE A 284 -3.89 -22.47 7.86
CA PHE A 284 -4.75 -22.47 9.03
C PHE A 284 -6.18 -22.04 8.71
N LYS A 285 -7.12 -22.43 9.58
CA LYS A 285 -8.53 -22.03 9.46
C LYS A 285 -8.71 -20.61 9.97
N ARG A 286 -9.27 -19.72 9.14
CA ARG A 286 -9.51 -18.31 9.44
C ARG A 286 -10.87 -18.11 10.07
N PHE A 287 -10.91 -17.56 11.27
CA PHE A 287 -12.13 -17.20 11.99
C PHE A 287 -12.22 -15.69 12.08
N TYR A 288 -12.93 -15.09 11.13
CA TYR A 288 -13.12 -13.65 11.08
C TYR A 288 -14.11 -13.18 12.14
N VAL A 289 -13.78 -12.07 12.81
CA VAL A 289 -14.59 -11.42 13.86
C VAL A 289 -14.53 -9.90 13.71
N GLN A 290 -15.47 -9.19 14.36
CA GLN A 290 -15.47 -7.73 14.36
C GLN A 290 -14.37 -7.13 15.26
N ASN A 291 -14.11 -7.77 16.40
CA ASN A 291 -13.08 -7.35 17.37
C ASN A 291 -12.07 -8.49 17.57
N GLY A 292 -10.95 -8.39 16.91
CA GLY A 292 -9.90 -9.43 16.92
C GLY A 292 -8.50 -8.83 16.76
N ILE A 293 -7.62 -9.60 16.10
CA ILE A 293 -6.29 -9.13 15.69
C ILE A 293 -6.36 -8.84 14.19
N VAL A 294 -5.87 -7.67 13.77
CA VAL A 294 -5.81 -7.29 12.34
C VAL A 294 -5.04 -8.33 11.55
N PHE A 295 -5.61 -8.74 10.41
CA PHE A 295 -5.04 -9.77 9.53
C PHE A 295 -4.71 -9.19 8.16
N LEU A 296 -3.45 -9.24 7.79
CA LEU A 296 -2.90 -8.74 6.54
C LEU A 296 -2.74 -9.87 5.53
N GLY A 297 -3.27 -9.68 4.33
CA GLY A 297 -2.96 -10.51 3.16
C GLY A 297 -1.64 -10.10 2.50
N GLY A 298 -1.24 -10.82 1.44
CA GLY A 298 0.01 -10.56 0.72
C GLY A 298 0.11 -9.17 0.07
N ALA A 299 -1.02 -8.54 -0.28
CA ALA A 299 -1.04 -7.18 -0.81
C ALA A 299 -1.09 -6.11 0.31
N ASP A 300 -1.68 -6.45 1.47
CA ASP A 300 -1.91 -5.49 2.55
C ASP A 300 -0.59 -5.09 3.25
N ILE A 301 0.46 -5.92 3.15
CA ILE A 301 1.78 -5.61 3.72
C ILE A 301 2.49 -4.44 3.03
N PHE A 302 2.03 -4.01 1.85
CA PHE A 302 2.62 -2.90 1.09
C PHE A 302 1.86 -1.59 1.26
N LEU A 303 0.77 -1.57 2.02
CA LEU A 303 0.00 -0.36 2.26
C LEU A 303 0.83 0.69 3.02
N ALA A 304 0.63 1.95 2.68
CA ALA A 304 1.27 3.09 3.36
C ALA A 304 0.92 3.14 4.86
N SER A 305 -0.30 2.70 5.21
CA SER A 305 -0.73 2.37 6.57
C SER A 305 -1.21 0.92 6.53
N PRO A 306 -0.34 -0.08 6.84
CA PRO A 306 -0.70 -1.49 6.71
C PRO A 306 -1.79 -1.83 7.71
N ASP A 307 -3.03 -1.76 7.24
CA ASP A 307 -4.24 -2.05 8.00
C ASP A 307 -5.23 -2.85 7.16
N SER A 308 -6.16 -3.49 7.82
CA SER A 308 -7.20 -4.28 7.17
C SER A 308 -8.45 -4.35 8.06
N LYS A 309 -9.62 -4.34 7.42
CA LYS A 309 -10.88 -4.59 8.12
C LYS A 309 -11.06 -6.06 8.51
N LYS A 310 -10.20 -6.94 8.00
CA LYS A 310 -10.21 -8.36 8.35
C LYS A 310 -9.51 -8.53 9.69
N GLN A 311 -10.24 -9.04 10.67
CA GLN A 311 -9.69 -9.35 11.99
C GLN A 311 -9.96 -10.80 12.32
N LEU A 312 -8.98 -11.47 12.90
CA LEU A 312 -9.08 -12.86 13.32
C LEU A 312 -9.31 -12.99 14.81
N SER A 313 -10.10 -14.00 15.19
CA SER A 313 -10.42 -14.30 16.58
C SER A 313 -9.16 -14.63 17.39
N LYS A 314 -8.97 -13.96 18.53
CA LYS A 314 -7.86 -14.22 19.46
C LYS A 314 -7.92 -15.62 20.07
N THR A 315 -9.12 -16.19 20.21
CA THR A 315 -9.34 -17.47 20.91
C THR A 315 -9.45 -18.67 19.96
N LYS A 316 -9.91 -18.46 18.72
CA LYS A 316 -10.11 -19.54 17.73
C LYS A 316 -8.98 -19.67 16.71
N THR A 317 -8.11 -18.67 16.59
CA THR A 317 -6.96 -18.71 15.68
C THR A 317 -5.83 -19.50 16.33
N THR A 318 -5.39 -20.56 15.66
CA THR A 318 -4.25 -21.36 16.09
C THR A 318 -2.93 -20.70 15.70
N ASN A 319 -1.87 -20.97 16.43
CA ASN A 319 -0.51 -20.52 16.10
C ASN A 319 -0.35 -19.00 15.90
N ILE A 320 -1.03 -18.19 16.72
CA ILE A 320 -0.96 -16.72 16.65
C ILE A 320 0.47 -16.21 16.63
N SER A 321 1.37 -16.81 17.43
CA SER A 321 2.78 -16.42 17.52
C SER A 321 3.54 -16.54 16.19
N SER A 322 3.25 -17.58 15.40
CA SER A 322 3.87 -17.77 14.07
C SER A 322 3.26 -16.88 12.99
N LEU A 323 2.02 -16.44 13.21
CA LEU A 323 1.32 -15.53 12.31
C LEU A 323 1.67 -14.06 12.58
N ALA A 324 2.07 -13.73 13.80
CA ALA A 324 2.37 -12.37 14.23
C ALA A 324 3.61 -11.82 13.51
N ILE A 325 3.50 -10.59 13.02
CA ILE A 325 4.61 -9.88 12.40
C ILE A 325 5.46 -9.24 13.50
N LYS A 326 6.78 -9.46 13.43
CA LYS A 326 7.77 -8.79 14.26
C LYS A 326 8.40 -7.63 13.48
N GLU A 327 8.77 -6.57 14.16
CA GLU A 327 9.54 -5.49 13.55
C GLU A 327 10.89 -6.00 13.01
N ASN A 328 11.41 -5.31 12.02
CA ASN A 328 12.67 -5.62 11.34
C ASN A 328 12.69 -6.98 10.62
N THR A 329 11.53 -7.58 10.39
CA THR A 329 11.36 -8.75 9.53
C THR A 329 11.16 -8.30 8.08
N ILE A 330 11.78 -8.98 7.13
CA ILE A 330 11.52 -8.79 5.71
C ILE A 330 10.37 -9.71 5.30
N LEU A 331 9.35 -9.14 4.68
CA LEU A 331 8.14 -9.82 4.26
C LEU A 331 8.10 -9.97 2.74
N ILE A 332 7.89 -11.17 2.25
CA ILE A 332 7.84 -11.47 0.80
C ILE A 332 6.53 -12.21 0.49
N PRO A 333 5.69 -11.73 -0.45
CA PRO A 333 4.55 -12.48 -0.92
C PRO A 333 5.00 -13.78 -1.62
N ARG A 334 4.40 -14.88 -1.23
CA ARG A 334 4.60 -16.19 -1.85
C ARG A 334 3.98 -16.26 -3.24
N SER A 335 2.89 -15.53 -3.46
CA SER A 335 2.12 -15.49 -4.70
C SER A 335 1.65 -14.07 -5.02
N GLY A 336 1.15 -13.85 -6.25
CA GLY A 336 0.66 -12.55 -6.70
C GLY A 336 1.81 -11.60 -7.09
N THR A 337 2.19 -10.67 -6.23
CA THR A 337 3.25 -9.67 -6.50
C THR A 337 4.65 -10.17 -6.15
N ILE A 338 5.02 -11.37 -6.63
CA ILE A 338 6.32 -11.98 -6.33
C ILE A 338 7.47 -11.12 -6.86
N GLY A 339 8.47 -10.90 -6.03
CA GLY A 339 9.62 -10.05 -6.30
C GLY A 339 9.57 -8.73 -5.55
N ASN A 340 8.40 -8.30 -5.08
CA ASN A 340 8.30 -7.16 -4.16
C ASN A 340 8.56 -7.64 -2.72
N VAL A 341 9.17 -6.79 -1.92
CA VAL A 341 9.48 -7.06 -0.52
C VAL A 341 9.06 -5.88 0.35
N ALA A 342 8.68 -6.13 1.59
CA ALA A 342 8.34 -5.10 2.55
C ALA A 342 9.18 -5.23 3.83
N TRP A 343 9.57 -4.10 4.42
CA TRP A 343 10.19 -4.04 5.72
C TRP A 343 9.12 -3.89 6.80
N ALA A 344 9.07 -4.81 7.74
CA ALA A 344 8.13 -4.73 8.85
C ALA A 344 8.57 -3.64 9.84
N HIS A 345 7.86 -2.53 9.82
CA HIS A 345 8.02 -1.41 10.77
C HIS A 345 6.90 -1.44 11.83
N ALA A 346 6.90 -0.48 12.77
CA ALA A 346 5.91 -0.39 13.85
C ALA A 346 4.44 -0.49 13.40
N GLY A 347 4.11 -0.01 12.19
CA GLY A 347 2.76 -0.14 11.62
C GLY A 347 2.34 -1.58 11.31
N HIS A 348 3.27 -2.51 11.13
CA HIS A 348 3.01 -3.95 10.91
C HIS A 348 2.98 -4.74 12.22
N ALA A 349 3.70 -4.26 13.23
CA ALA A 349 3.90 -4.99 14.47
C ALA A 349 2.58 -5.39 15.13
N GLN A 350 2.57 -6.57 15.77
CA GLN A 350 1.42 -7.15 16.47
C GLN A 350 0.22 -7.51 15.59
N LYS A 351 0.30 -7.30 14.27
CA LYS A 351 -0.69 -7.78 13.31
C LYS A 351 -0.33 -9.18 12.84
N LEU A 352 -1.33 -9.90 12.34
CA LEU A 352 -1.13 -11.22 11.77
C LEU A 352 -0.97 -11.11 10.26
N ALA A 353 -0.04 -11.84 9.66
CA ALA A 353 0.04 -11.97 8.22
C ALA A 353 -0.31 -13.39 7.76
N SER A 354 -0.86 -13.46 6.54
CA SER A 354 -1.23 -14.69 5.86
C SER A 354 -0.06 -15.68 5.76
N GLU A 355 -0.37 -16.96 5.64
CA GLU A 355 0.56 -18.03 5.26
C GLU A 355 1.18 -17.83 3.86
N ASP A 356 0.58 -16.97 3.03
CA ASP A 356 1.14 -16.56 1.74
C ASP A 356 2.17 -15.42 1.85
N VAL A 357 2.56 -15.05 3.05
CA VAL A 357 3.66 -14.12 3.31
C VAL A 357 4.82 -14.90 3.92
N ILE A 358 5.95 -14.96 3.23
CA ILE A 358 7.21 -15.51 3.73
C ILE A 358 7.87 -14.45 4.62
N ARG A 359 8.43 -14.87 5.73
CA ARG A 359 9.13 -14.05 6.72
C ARG A 359 10.60 -14.37 6.69
N LEU A 360 11.43 -13.35 6.53
CA LEU A 360 12.86 -13.44 6.64
C LEU A 360 13.29 -12.67 7.89
N GLN A 361 13.91 -13.36 8.82
CA GLN A 361 14.50 -12.77 10.01
C GLN A 361 16.00 -12.61 9.78
N PRO A 362 16.52 -11.42 9.44
CA PRO A 362 17.95 -11.21 9.28
C PRO A 362 18.71 -11.49 10.57
N ASN A 363 19.95 -12.01 10.44
CA ASN A 363 20.91 -12.08 11.54
C ASN A 363 21.93 -10.92 11.46
N ASP A 364 22.89 -10.89 12.39
CA ASP A 364 23.87 -9.79 12.47
C ASP A 364 25.01 -9.89 11.45
N ILE A 365 25.07 -10.93 10.61
CA ILE A 365 26.20 -11.15 9.68
C ILE A 365 26.29 -10.05 8.62
N LEU A 366 25.15 -9.66 8.04
CA LEU A 366 25.07 -8.61 7.00
C LEU A 366 23.91 -7.65 7.26
N ARG A 367 23.88 -6.96 8.35
CA ARG A 367 22.89 -5.92 8.66
C ARG A 367 21.54 -6.05 7.91
N GLY A 368 20.44 -6.27 8.63
CA GLY A 368 19.12 -6.53 8.02
C GLY A 368 18.64 -5.47 7.02
N GLY A 369 18.96 -4.18 7.27
CA GLY A 369 18.61 -3.10 6.35
C GLY A 369 19.32 -3.22 5.00
N TYR A 370 20.57 -3.66 4.95
CA TYR A 370 21.27 -3.93 3.69
C TYR A 370 20.60 -5.08 2.94
N ILE A 371 20.28 -6.18 3.62
CA ILE A 371 19.58 -7.32 3.00
C ILE A 371 18.24 -6.85 2.41
N TYR A 372 17.50 -6.04 3.14
CA TYR A 372 16.23 -5.49 2.65
C TYR A 372 16.41 -4.60 1.43
N ALA A 373 17.34 -3.62 1.47
CA ALA A 373 17.61 -2.74 0.33
C ALA A 373 18.05 -3.52 -0.90
N PHE A 374 18.91 -4.54 -0.71
CA PHE A 374 19.33 -5.44 -1.78
C PHE A 374 18.15 -6.19 -2.40
N LEU A 375 17.28 -6.80 -1.59
CA LEU A 375 16.11 -7.53 -2.10
C LEU A 375 15.06 -6.60 -2.71
N SER A 376 14.98 -5.34 -2.28
CA SER A 376 14.07 -4.30 -2.80
C SER A 376 14.53 -3.72 -4.14
N SER A 377 15.85 -3.79 -4.44
CA SER A 377 16.43 -3.28 -5.70
C SER A 377 15.95 -4.08 -6.91
N SER A 378 16.13 -3.52 -8.10
CA SER A 378 15.90 -4.23 -9.37
C SER A 378 16.72 -5.54 -9.45
N ILE A 379 17.91 -5.55 -8.86
CA ILE A 379 18.82 -6.69 -8.74
C ILE A 379 18.19 -7.81 -7.91
N GLY A 380 17.77 -7.52 -6.68
CA GLY A 380 17.15 -8.49 -5.77
C GLY A 380 15.82 -9.00 -6.32
N LYS A 381 15.02 -8.11 -6.91
CA LYS A 381 13.77 -8.48 -7.56
C LYS A 381 13.97 -9.50 -8.69
N ALA A 382 14.98 -9.28 -9.56
CA ALA A 382 15.30 -10.21 -10.64
C ALA A 382 15.78 -11.56 -10.10
N LEU A 383 16.57 -11.59 -9.02
CA LEU A 383 17.00 -12.81 -8.35
C LEU A 383 15.82 -13.59 -7.75
N ILE A 384 14.88 -12.92 -7.08
CA ILE A 384 13.66 -13.55 -6.55
C ILE A 384 12.84 -14.12 -7.72
N GLN A 385 12.62 -13.34 -8.78
CA GLN A 385 11.81 -13.74 -9.93
C GLN A 385 12.42 -14.91 -10.71
N LYS A 386 13.74 -15.07 -10.76
CA LYS A 386 14.40 -16.24 -11.30
C LYS A 386 13.92 -17.55 -10.68
N HIS A 387 13.60 -17.52 -9.39
CA HIS A 387 13.23 -18.71 -8.62
C HIS A 387 11.71 -19.02 -8.62
N ILE A 388 10.91 -18.23 -9.33
CA ILE A 388 9.46 -18.46 -9.46
C ILE A 388 9.21 -19.81 -10.17
N PHE A 389 8.19 -20.53 -9.72
CA PHE A 389 7.72 -21.77 -10.34
C PHE A 389 6.19 -21.82 -10.35
N GLY A 390 5.61 -22.75 -11.11
CA GLY A 390 4.18 -22.90 -11.30
C GLY A 390 3.69 -22.34 -12.64
N SER A 391 2.80 -23.07 -13.32
CA SER A 391 2.32 -22.74 -14.67
C SER A 391 1.10 -21.82 -14.67
N VAL A 392 0.17 -22.00 -13.75
CA VAL A 392 -1.08 -21.21 -13.66
C VAL A 392 -0.97 -20.17 -12.56
N ILE A 393 -0.64 -20.59 -11.36
CA ILE A 393 -0.37 -19.69 -10.24
C ILE A 393 1.11 -19.80 -9.92
N GLN A 394 1.82 -18.72 -10.09
CA GLN A 394 3.24 -18.64 -9.80
C GLN A 394 3.47 -18.51 -8.29
N HIS A 395 4.49 -19.21 -7.80
CA HIS A 395 4.85 -19.25 -6.39
C HIS A 395 6.36 -19.15 -6.20
N ILE A 396 6.74 -18.77 -4.98
CA ILE A 396 8.09 -18.92 -4.45
C ILE A 396 8.01 -19.53 -3.05
N GLU A 397 8.99 -20.32 -2.65
CA GLU A 397 9.02 -20.96 -1.34
C GLU A 397 10.33 -20.67 -0.60
N PRO A 398 10.36 -20.77 0.74
CA PRO A 398 11.54 -20.49 1.54
C PRO A 398 12.84 -21.15 1.06
N PRO A 399 12.86 -22.45 0.64
CA PRO A 399 14.08 -23.06 0.14
C PRO A 399 14.70 -22.36 -1.08
N HIS A 400 13.87 -21.76 -1.94
CA HIS A 400 14.35 -21.03 -3.13
C HIS A 400 15.00 -19.71 -2.75
N LEU A 401 14.40 -18.98 -1.78
CA LEU A 401 14.95 -17.72 -1.27
C LEU A 401 16.28 -17.91 -0.57
N LYS A 402 16.46 -19.05 0.16
CA LYS A 402 17.72 -19.39 0.85
C LYS A 402 18.93 -19.46 -0.08
N LEU A 403 18.71 -19.69 -1.37
CA LEU A 403 19.79 -19.83 -2.37
C LEU A 403 20.26 -18.49 -2.94
N ILE A 404 19.51 -17.40 -2.76
CA ILE A 404 19.85 -16.09 -3.34
C ILE A 404 21.20 -15.62 -2.80
N PRO A 405 22.20 -15.32 -3.66
CA PRO A 405 23.49 -14.83 -3.22
C PRO A 405 23.40 -13.35 -2.82
N ILE A 406 23.82 -13.06 -1.60
CA ILE A 406 23.96 -11.69 -1.10
C ILE A 406 25.44 -11.30 -1.17
N PRO A 407 25.82 -10.28 -1.94
CA PRO A 407 27.21 -9.87 -2.05
C PRO A 407 27.71 -9.27 -0.71
N VAL A 408 28.96 -9.57 -0.39
CA VAL A 408 29.67 -8.95 0.74
C VAL A 408 30.48 -7.80 0.16
N ILE A 409 30.06 -6.60 0.45
CA ILE A 409 30.69 -5.35 0.03
C ILE A 409 31.37 -4.68 1.22
N GLU A 410 31.90 -3.48 1.04
CA GLU A 410 32.57 -2.72 2.09
C GLU A 410 31.62 -2.44 3.28
N ASP A 411 32.08 -2.70 4.51
CA ASP A 411 31.26 -2.57 5.74
C ASP A 411 30.70 -1.16 5.91
N SER A 412 31.45 -0.13 5.52
CA SER A 412 31.02 1.27 5.58
C SER A 412 29.77 1.53 4.72
N ILE A 413 29.68 0.91 3.55
CA ILE A 413 28.54 1.00 2.64
C ILE A 413 27.36 0.20 3.20
N ILE A 414 27.61 -1.03 3.70
CA ILE A 414 26.59 -1.84 4.37
C ILE A 414 25.95 -1.10 5.53
N ASP A 415 26.77 -0.48 6.39
CA ASP A 415 26.29 0.27 7.56
C ASP A 415 25.51 1.52 7.14
N ASN A 416 25.94 2.23 6.08
CA ASN A 416 25.20 3.38 5.56
C ASN A 416 23.83 3.00 5.02
N ILE A 417 23.77 1.95 4.19
CA ILE A 417 22.49 1.42 3.66
C ILE A 417 21.58 1.01 4.80
N HIS A 418 22.12 0.29 5.80
CA HIS A 418 21.35 -0.13 6.98
C HIS A 418 20.76 1.08 7.73
N LYS A 419 21.55 2.13 7.97
CA LYS A 419 21.08 3.36 8.64
C LYS A 419 19.93 4.01 7.88
N LEU A 420 20.01 4.11 6.56
CA LEU A 420 18.94 4.67 5.71
C LEU A 420 17.65 3.86 5.83
N VAL A 421 17.73 2.52 5.87
CA VAL A 421 16.54 1.66 6.03
C VAL A 421 15.94 1.79 7.43
N ILE A 422 16.77 1.92 8.47
CA ILE A 422 16.27 2.16 9.84
C ILE A 422 15.62 3.53 9.95
N GLU A 423 16.19 4.55 9.30
CA GLU A 423 15.58 5.89 9.19
C GLU A 423 14.22 5.84 8.50
N TYR A 424 14.15 5.17 7.34
CA TYR A 424 12.89 4.88 6.64
C TYR A 424 11.86 4.28 7.60
N SER A 425 12.23 3.20 8.30
CA SER A 425 11.34 2.48 9.22
C SER A 425 10.78 3.37 10.34
N LYS A 426 11.64 4.17 10.97
CA LYS A 426 11.27 5.10 12.04
C LYS A 426 10.33 6.20 11.54
N LYS A 427 10.65 6.81 10.40
CA LYS A 427 9.84 7.89 9.81
C LYS A 427 8.46 7.37 9.39
N VAL A 428 8.37 6.21 8.75
CA VAL A 428 7.07 5.60 8.41
C VAL A 428 6.27 5.28 9.67
N GLY A 429 6.91 4.71 10.70
CA GLY A 429 6.24 4.43 11.98
C GLY A 429 5.62 5.70 12.59
N LYS A 430 6.39 6.80 12.64
CA LYS A 430 5.93 8.09 13.19
C LYS A 430 4.85 8.74 12.31
N ALA A 431 4.97 8.64 10.98
CA ALA A 431 3.95 9.13 10.07
C ALA A 431 2.59 8.44 10.29
N ILE A 432 2.59 7.12 10.46
CA ILE A 432 1.38 6.34 10.75
C ILE A 432 0.79 6.73 12.12
N GLU A 433 1.64 6.96 13.12
CA GLU A 433 1.20 7.41 14.44
C GLU A 433 0.49 8.76 14.37
N ASN A 434 1.11 9.77 13.70
CA ASN A 434 0.54 11.10 13.52
C ASN A 434 -0.79 11.05 12.76
N GLU A 435 -0.87 10.30 11.66
CA GLU A 435 -2.09 10.12 10.89
C GLU A 435 -3.22 9.50 11.74
N ARG A 436 -2.90 8.44 12.50
CA ARG A 436 -3.87 7.81 13.42
C ARG A 436 -4.31 8.75 14.52
N GLN A 437 -3.41 9.55 15.07
CA GLN A 437 -3.73 10.54 16.08
C GLN A 437 -4.71 11.58 15.53
N ALA A 438 -4.45 12.15 14.36
CA ALA A 438 -5.33 13.10 13.68
C ALA A 438 -6.73 12.54 13.45
N ILE A 439 -6.82 11.31 12.92
CA ILE A 439 -8.10 10.61 12.69
C ILE A 439 -8.81 10.35 14.03
N SER A 440 -8.07 9.90 15.05
CA SER A 440 -8.64 9.64 16.39
C SER A 440 -9.20 10.90 17.04
N MET A 441 -8.55 12.07 16.87
CA MET A 441 -9.08 13.36 17.35
C MET A 441 -10.44 13.67 16.75
N ILE A 442 -10.59 13.50 15.43
CA ILE A 442 -11.88 13.66 14.73
C ILE A 442 -12.94 12.69 15.28
N GLU A 443 -12.58 11.42 15.46
CA GLU A 443 -13.50 10.40 15.95
C GLU A 443 -13.98 10.66 17.36
N GLN A 444 -13.07 11.05 18.26
CA GLN A 444 -13.38 11.38 19.65
C GLN A 444 -14.25 12.65 19.76
N GLU A 445 -13.95 13.67 18.95
CA GLU A 445 -14.75 14.89 18.88
C GLU A 445 -16.19 14.55 18.48
N ILE A 446 -16.39 13.79 17.40
CA ILE A 446 -17.73 13.39 16.94
C ILE A 446 -18.45 12.52 17.99
N GLU A 447 -17.74 11.63 18.67
CA GLU A 447 -18.33 10.79 19.73
C GLU A 447 -18.77 11.61 20.96
N SER A 448 -18.15 12.75 21.22
CA SER A 448 -18.51 13.64 22.32
C SER A 448 -19.90 14.27 22.15
N TRP A 449 -20.40 14.42 20.91
CA TRP A 449 -21.65 15.09 20.60
C TRP A 449 -22.91 14.30 20.98
N THR A 450 -22.75 13.02 21.28
CA THR A 450 -23.88 12.12 21.64
C THR A 450 -23.94 11.79 23.15
N LYS A 451 -23.07 12.41 23.92
CA LYS A 451 -23.06 12.32 25.38
C LYS A 451 -23.87 13.49 25.95
#